data_aa03463ac4e668deb8d74e4f59723736
#
_entry.id   aa03463ac4e668deb8d74e4f59723736
#
_cell.length_a   1.000
_cell.length_b   1.000
_cell.length_c   1.000
_cell.angle_alpha   90.00
_cell.angle_beta   90.00
_cell.angle_gamma   90.00
#
_symmetry.space_group_name_H-M   'P 1'
#
loop_
_entity.id
_entity.type
_entity.pdbx_description
1 polymer ?
#
loop_
_entity_poly.entity_id
_entity_poly.type
_entity_poly.pdbx_seq_one_letter_code
_entity_poly.pdbx_strand_id
1 'polypeptide(L)'
;MNQINSSITGAAGPGGPEFGEFAKQAEADHGVAFHKSLADLPAVAEGVKRLALISGRTGDNPRLMSESIAAGCTTIYLEKPGAPTVAELEAMKKEGADKNVTVLMGYNKNVCKYVSKTREFASTVDDGHVTFVSNNTYEPTAESLGECFERNAEGMLKNMAIHELALLVSFYDVSVENIESVTADKEFSSMQTLAGPSGKEWTDFDKIKFTIKTKTGKEVSVQADRCGGDVSYATVTDAAGAELFRYCMPDEDDEANVKVLAEKYPGAMPYFFSQDPDYITVKDRVAAFCATGTEANGIATIEIACETLRVAEYLVPVLQEQLKQ
;
A
#
# COMPACT_ATOMS: atom_id res chain seq x y z
N MET A 1 19.53 2.67 5.77
CA MET A 1 19.22 3.11 4.39
C MET A 1 18.76 4.55 4.49
N ASN A 2 19.52 5.52 3.96
CA ASN A 2 19.06 6.90 3.97
C ASN A 2 17.99 7.03 2.91
N GLN A 3 16.78 7.42 3.31
CA GLN A 3 15.70 7.65 2.37
C GLN A 3 16.09 8.78 1.42
N ILE A 4 16.16 8.44 0.15
CA ILE A 4 16.05 9.42 -0.91
C ILE A 4 14.56 9.66 -1.04
N ASN A 5 14.08 10.66 -0.33
CA ASN A 5 12.67 10.97 -0.17
C ASN A 5 12.03 11.43 -1.50
N SER A 6 10.72 11.41 -1.57
CA SER A 6 9.84 11.92 -2.65
C SER A 6 10.19 13.33 -3.17
N SER A 7 11.10 14.04 -2.51
CA SER A 7 11.70 15.30 -2.97
C SER A 7 12.56 15.20 -4.24
N ILE A 8 12.85 14.00 -4.76
CA ILE A 8 13.57 13.81 -6.04
C ILE A 8 12.60 13.90 -7.24
N THR A 9 11.46 14.50 -7.09
CA THR A 9 10.57 14.83 -8.18
C THR A 9 10.84 16.25 -8.68
N GLY A 10 10.53 16.53 -9.93
CA GLY A 10 10.75 17.86 -10.51
C GLY A 10 12.20 18.09 -10.98
N ALA A 11 12.80 19.21 -10.61
CA ALA A 11 14.09 19.65 -11.15
C ALA A 11 15.26 18.70 -10.81
N ALA A 12 15.23 18.07 -9.63
CA ALA A 12 16.24 17.12 -9.16
C ALA A 12 15.96 15.66 -9.56
N GLY A 13 14.81 15.36 -10.17
CA GLY A 13 14.46 14.01 -10.63
C GLY A 13 15.25 13.58 -11.89
N PRO A 14 15.28 12.27 -12.23
CA PRO A 14 15.93 11.78 -13.42
C PRO A 14 15.43 12.50 -14.68
N GLY A 15 16.35 13.16 -15.40
CA GLY A 15 16.04 14.03 -16.54
C GLY A 15 15.76 15.49 -16.19
N GLY A 16 15.68 15.85 -14.92
CA GLY A 16 15.60 17.23 -14.47
C GLY A 16 16.95 17.94 -14.53
N PRO A 17 16.96 19.30 -14.60
CA PRO A 17 18.21 20.07 -14.75
C PRO A 17 19.16 19.94 -13.55
N GLU A 18 18.65 19.66 -12.36
CA GLU A 18 19.43 19.56 -11.11
C GLU A 18 19.86 18.11 -10.78
N PHE A 19 19.44 17.13 -11.57
CA PHE A 19 19.72 15.71 -11.30
C PHE A 19 21.21 15.41 -11.18
N GLY A 20 22.04 16.06 -11.99
CA GLY A 20 23.48 15.84 -11.98
C GLY A 20 24.17 16.27 -10.67
N GLU A 21 23.72 17.37 -10.06
CA GLU A 21 24.22 17.82 -8.75
C GLU A 21 23.70 16.93 -7.63
N PHE A 22 22.42 16.62 -7.64
CA PHE A 22 21.80 15.68 -6.72
C PHE A 22 22.51 14.31 -6.72
N ALA A 23 22.77 13.75 -7.92
CA ALA A 23 23.42 12.45 -8.03
C ALA A 23 24.84 12.46 -7.44
N LYS A 24 25.63 13.51 -7.68
CA LYS A 24 26.97 13.69 -7.11
C LYS A 24 26.92 13.80 -5.58
N GLN A 25 25.96 14.56 -5.05
CA GLN A 25 25.79 14.71 -3.61
C GLN A 25 25.38 13.37 -2.96
N ALA A 26 24.43 12.66 -3.55
CA ALA A 26 23.99 11.35 -3.06
C ALA A 26 25.12 10.30 -3.10
N GLU A 27 25.96 10.33 -4.13
CA GLU A 27 27.14 9.47 -4.21
C GLU A 27 28.15 9.80 -3.10
N ALA A 28 28.41 11.09 -2.85
CA ALA A 28 29.33 11.53 -1.80
C ALA A 28 28.83 11.19 -0.39
N ASP A 29 27.55 11.42 -0.12
CA ASP A 29 26.96 11.24 1.21
C ASP A 29 26.63 9.79 1.55
N HIS A 30 26.31 8.98 0.54
CA HIS A 30 25.72 7.66 0.73
C HIS A 30 26.41 6.53 -0.03
N GLY A 31 27.41 6.83 -0.85
CA GLY A 31 28.13 5.85 -1.68
C GLY A 31 27.23 5.16 -2.72
N VAL A 32 26.17 5.84 -3.19
CA VAL A 32 25.25 5.31 -4.21
C VAL A 32 25.73 5.66 -5.59
N ALA A 33 25.56 4.76 -6.56
CA ALA A 33 25.80 5.00 -7.97
C ALA A 33 24.48 5.02 -8.74
N PHE A 34 24.39 5.93 -9.73
CA PHE A 34 23.22 6.05 -10.61
C PHE A 34 23.51 5.39 -11.96
N HIS A 35 22.67 4.43 -12.33
CA HIS A 35 22.74 3.74 -13.60
C HIS A 35 21.51 4.05 -14.45
N LYS A 36 21.68 4.17 -15.75
CA LYS A 36 20.56 4.41 -16.69
C LYS A 36 19.76 3.14 -16.96
N SER A 37 20.38 1.98 -16.78
CA SER A 37 19.79 0.67 -17.03
C SER A 37 20.28 -0.33 -16.00
N LEU A 38 19.46 -1.31 -15.66
CA LEU A 38 19.87 -2.45 -14.85
C LEU A 38 20.94 -3.31 -15.53
N ALA A 39 21.04 -3.26 -16.88
CA ALA A 39 22.08 -3.91 -17.64
C ALA A 39 23.49 -3.32 -17.39
N ASP A 40 23.57 -2.08 -16.89
CA ASP A 40 24.84 -1.42 -16.57
C ASP A 40 25.38 -1.83 -15.18
N LEU A 41 24.61 -2.60 -14.42
CA LEU A 41 25.02 -3.08 -13.10
C LEU A 41 26.15 -4.12 -13.23
N PRO A 42 27.16 -4.09 -12.32
CA PRO A 42 28.19 -5.12 -12.31
C PRO A 42 27.57 -6.51 -12.06
N ALA A 43 28.21 -7.54 -12.61
CA ALA A 43 27.79 -8.92 -12.32
C ALA A 43 27.79 -9.18 -10.80
N VAL A 44 26.86 -10.02 -10.34
CA VAL A 44 26.79 -10.41 -8.92
C VAL A 44 27.95 -11.37 -8.64
N ALA A 45 28.79 -11.03 -7.66
CA ALA A 45 29.87 -11.90 -7.23
C ALA A 45 29.31 -13.16 -6.53
N GLU A 46 30.08 -14.25 -6.55
CA GLU A 46 29.69 -15.49 -5.87
C GLU A 46 29.42 -15.25 -4.38
N GLY A 47 28.32 -15.79 -3.87
CA GLY A 47 27.89 -15.64 -2.48
C GLY A 47 27.25 -14.29 -2.12
N VAL A 48 27.24 -13.33 -3.04
CA VAL A 48 26.58 -12.03 -2.83
C VAL A 48 25.10 -12.14 -3.17
N LYS A 49 24.23 -11.65 -2.30
CA LYS A 49 22.79 -11.52 -2.54
C LYS A 49 22.49 -10.10 -3.01
N ARG A 50 21.61 -9.98 -4.00
CA ARG A 50 21.15 -8.70 -4.52
C ARG A 50 19.66 -8.53 -4.26
N LEU A 51 19.31 -7.38 -3.68
CA LEU A 51 17.93 -6.95 -3.47
C LEU A 51 17.57 -5.85 -4.48
N ALA A 52 16.41 -5.96 -5.13
CA ALA A 52 15.78 -4.85 -5.84
C ALA A 52 14.67 -4.23 -5.00
N LEU A 53 14.60 -2.89 -4.97
CA LEU A 53 13.47 -2.12 -4.44
C LEU A 53 12.77 -1.47 -5.65
N ILE A 54 11.64 -2.04 -6.07
CA ILE A 54 10.87 -1.56 -7.22
C ILE A 54 9.76 -0.65 -6.72
N SER A 55 9.91 0.66 -6.99
CA SER A 55 8.93 1.71 -6.67
C SER A 55 8.56 2.53 -7.91
N GLY A 56 8.50 1.88 -9.04
CA GLY A 56 8.09 2.47 -10.32
C GLY A 56 6.57 2.65 -10.43
N ARG A 57 6.13 3.09 -11.63
CA ARG A 57 4.69 3.07 -11.95
C ARG A 57 4.20 1.63 -12.03
N THR A 58 2.98 1.38 -11.56
CA THR A 58 2.39 0.03 -11.53
C THR A 58 2.48 -0.70 -12.88
N GLY A 59 2.23 0.01 -14.00
CA GLY A 59 2.34 -0.56 -15.34
C GLY A 59 3.76 -0.95 -15.78
N ASP A 60 4.81 -0.42 -15.14
CA ASP A 60 6.21 -0.75 -15.42
C ASP A 60 6.72 -1.93 -14.58
N ASN A 61 6.03 -2.26 -13.50
CA ASN A 61 6.50 -3.24 -12.51
C ASN A 61 6.78 -4.64 -13.10
N PRO A 62 5.97 -5.21 -14.02
CA PRO A 62 6.29 -6.51 -14.63
C PRO A 62 7.65 -6.49 -15.34
N ARG A 63 7.90 -5.47 -16.17
CA ARG A 63 9.18 -5.30 -16.88
C ARG A 63 10.34 -5.09 -15.90
N LEU A 64 10.18 -4.19 -14.91
CA LEU A 64 11.21 -3.89 -13.92
C LEU A 64 11.57 -5.12 -13.07
N MET A 65 10.59 -5.96 -12.76
CA MET A 65 10.83 -7.22 -12.05
C MET A 65 11.65 -8.18 -12.89
N SER A 66 11.26 -8.42 -14.16
CA SER A 66 12.00 -9.30 -15.06
C SER A 66 13.43 -8.82 -15.28
N GLU A 67 13.64 -7.52 -15.49
CA GLU A 67 14.98 -6.91 -15.63
C GLU A 67 15.80 -7.06 -14.34
N SER A 68 15.18 -6.93 -13.16
CA SER A 68 15.84 -7.12 -11.86
C SER A 68 16.27 -8.58 -11.65
N ILE A 69 15.43 -9.54 -12.03
CA ILE A 69 15.75 -10.96 -12.00
C ILE A 69 16.93 -11.24 -12.94
N ALA A 70 16.90 -10.71 -14.17
CA ALA A 70 17.99 -10.86 -15.14
C ALA A 70 19.30 -10.23 -14.65
N ALA A 71 19.24 -9.15 -13.85
CA ALA A 71 20.39 -8.53 -13.19
C ALA A 71 20.89 -9.30 -11.96
N GLY A 72 20.33 -10.48 -11.66
CA GLY A 72 20.76 -11.38 -10.56
C GLY A 72 20.19 -11.04 -9.19
N CYS A 73 19.06 -10.32 -9.11
CA CYS A 73 18.37 -10.14 -7.84
C CYS A 73 17.73 -11.44 -7.37
N THR A 74 17.92 -11.78 -6.11
CA THR A 74 17.36 -12.97 -5.44
C THR A 74 16.18 -12.63 -4.54
N THR A 75 16.01 -11.35 -4.22
CA THR A 75 14.91 -10.82 -3.45
C THR A 75 14.44 -9.53 -4.09
N ILE A 76 13.13 -9.35 -4.17
CA ILE A 76 12.50 -8.14 -4.72
C ILE A 76 11.51 -7.59 -3.70
N TYR A 77 11.66 -6.30 -3.37
CA TYR A 77 10.60 -5.50 -2.79
C TYR A 77 9.83 -4.84 -3.92
N LEU A 78 8.52 -5.04 -3.95
CA LEU A 78 7.64 -4.53 -4.98
C LEU A 78 6.56 -3.63 -4.37
N GLU A 79 6.46 -2.38 -4.83
CA GLU A 79 5.39 -1.48 -4.40
C GLU A 79 4.00 -1.97 -4.83
N LYS A 80 3.04 -1.69 -3.96
CA LYS A 80 1.63 -2.03 -4.18
C LYS A 80 1.03 -1.26 -5.39
N PRO A 81 0.02 -1.78 -6.04
CA PRO A 81 -0.64 -3.08 -5.88
C PRO A 81 0.16 -4.24 -6.52
N GLY A 82 1.33 -3.98 -7.09
CA GLY A 82 2.22 -4.92 -7.75
C GLY A 82 2.10 -4.87 -9.26
N ALA A 83 0.93 -5.04 -9.83
CA ALA A 83 0.66 -4.95 -11.26
C ALA A 83 -0.73 -4.34 -11.53
N PRO A 84 -1.04 -3.90 -12.77
CA PRO A 84 -2.35 -3.36 -13.12
C PRO A 84 -3.49 -4.38 -13.03
N THR A 85 -3.19 -5.63 -13.31
CA THR A 85 -4.18 -6.73 -13.36
C THR A 85 -3.73 -7.95 -12.57
N VAL A 86 -4.70 -8.75 -12.12
CA VAL A 86 -4.44 -10.05 -11.48
C VAL A 86 -3.62 -10.95 -12.39
N ALA A 87 -3.91 -10.99 -13.68
CA ALA A 87 -3.21 -11.85 -14.63
C ALA A 87 -1.72 -11.53 -14.74
N GLU A 88 -1.37 -10.22 -14.80
CA GLU A 88 0.01 -9.77 -14.81
C GLU A 88 0.73 -10.10 -13.50
N LEU A 89 0.06 -9.89 -12.35
CA LEU A 89 0.63 -10.18 -11.04
C LEU A 89 0.86 -11.69 -10.83
N GLU A 90 -0.06 -12.54 -11.32
CA GLU A 90 0.11 -14.00 -11.33
C GLU A 90 1.27 -14.44 -12.24
N ALA A 91 1.45 -13.78 -13.38
CA ALA A 91 2.60 -14.05 -14.24
C ALA A 91 3.93 -13.68 -13.55
N MET A 92 3.96 -12.53 -12.85
CA MET A 92 5.12 -12.12 -12.05
C MET A 92 5.40 -13.10 -10.91
N LYS A 93 4.36 -13.56 -10.19
CA LYS A 93 4.49 -14.59 -9.15
C LYS A 93 5.11 -15.87 -9.72
N LYS A 94 4.61 -16.32 -10.86
CA LYS A 94 5.15 -17.50 -11.54
C LYS A 94 6.61 -17.30 -11.95
N GLU A 95 6.97 -16.16 -12.54
CA GLU A 95 8.34 -15.86 -12.91
C GLU A 95 9.27 -15.88 -11.70
N GLY A 96 8.88 -15.25 -10.57
CA GLY A 96 9.62 -15.30 -9.32
C GLY A 96 9.87 -16.73 -8.84
N ALA A 97 8.82 -17.56 -8.82
CA ALA A 97 8.92 -18.96 -8.42
C ALA A 97 9.83 -19.77 -9.36
N ASP A 98 9.66 -19.66 -10.68
CA ASP A 98 10.46 -20.35 -11.70
C ASP A 98 11.97 -20.00 -11.60
N LYS A 99 12.29 -18.79 -11.12
CA LYS A 99 13.65 -18.28 -10.96
C LYS A 99 14.18 -18.35 -9.53
N ASN A 100 13.40 -18.92 -8.61
CA ASN A 100 13.72 -18.98 -7.17
C ASN A 100 14.03 -17.60 -6.57
N VAL A 101 13.23 -16.59 -6.94
CA VAL A 101 13.28 -15.22 -6.44
C VAL A 101 12.11 -14.97 -5.52
N THR A 102 12.39 -14.50 -4.30
CA THR A 102 11.34 -14.11 -3.35
C THR A 102 10.88 -12.69 -3.63
N VAL A 103 9.55 -12.51 -3.77
CA VAL A 103 8.93 -11.19 -3.96
C VAL A 103 8.12 -10.83 -2.74
N LEU A 104 8.49 -9.73 -2.09
CA LEU A 104 7.86 -9.17 -0.90
C LEU A 104 7.25 -7.81 -1.24
N MET A 105 6.07 -7.52 -0.68
CA MET A 105 5.23 -6.40 -1.10
C MET A 105 5.30 -5.19 -0.17
N GLY A 106 5.18 -4.01 -0.76
CA GLY A 106 5.18 -2.71 -0.08
C GLY A 106 3.86 -2.34 0.61
N TYR A 107 3.18 -3.28 1.25
CA TYR A 107 2.01 -2.99 2.07
C TYR A 107 2.43 -2.54 3.47
N ASN A 108 2.79 -1.25 3.61
CA ASN A 108 3.31 -0.70 4.86
C ASN A 108 2.33 -0.84 6.03
N LYS A 109 1.02 -0.79 5.79
CA LYS A 109 0.02 -0.93 6.85
C LYS A 109 0.06 -2.28 7.57
N ASN A 110 0.60 -3.31 6.94
CA ASN A 110 0.79 -4.62 7.59
C ASN A 110 1.70 -4.57 8.84
N VAL A 111 2.55 -3.54 8.94
CA VAL A 111 3.48 -3.35 10.07
C VAL A 111 3.18 -2.11 10.92
N CYS A 112 2.13 -1.36 10.59
CA CYS A 112 1.74 -0.15 11.32
C CYS A 112 1.34 -0.42 12.77
N LYS A 113 1.65 0.54 13.65
CA LYS A 113 1.28 0.47 15.07
C LYS A 113 -0.22 0.29 15.27
N TYR A 114 -1.05 1.09 14.59
CA TYR A 114 -2.50 1.01 14.77
C TYR A 114 -3.08 -0.36 14.40
N VAL A 115 -2.53 -1.02 13.40
CA VAL A 115 -2.94 -2.38 12.99
C VAL A 115 -2.54 -3.41 14.04
N SER A 116 -1.26 -3.37 14.47
CA SER A 116 -0.75 -4.33 15.45
C SER A 116 -1.42 -4.20 16.80
N LYS A 117 -1.60 -2.97 17.31
CA LYS A 117 -2.27 -2.70 18.59
C LYS A 117 -3.74 -3.07 18.58
N THR A 118 -4.44 -2.77 17.48
CA THR A 118 -5.87 -3.14 17.36
C THR A 118 -6.04 -4.66 17.30
N ARG A 119 -5.19 -5.38 16.55
CA ARG A 119 -5.22 -6.84 16.49
C ARG A 119 -4.87 -7.50 17.83
N GLU A 120 -3.87 -6.95 18.54
CA GLU A 120 -3.52 -7.37 19.88
C GLU A 120 -4.72 -7.26 20.84
N PHE A 121 -5.38 -6.09 20.87
CA PHE A 121 -6.56 -5.88 21.70
C PHE A 121 -7.71 -6.79 21.26
N ALA A 122 -8.02 -6.89 19.96
CA ALA A 122 -9.10 -7.73 19.45
C ALA A 122 -8.93 -9.21 19.82
N SER A 123 -7.69 -9.69 19.98
CA SER A 123 -7.43 -11.07 20.42
C SER A 123 -7.81 -11.34 21.89
N THR A 124 -8.07 -10.30 22.66
CA THR A 124 -8.49 -10.39 24.08
C THR A 124 -10.01 -10.25 24.28
N VAL A 125 -10.75 -10.01 23.20
CA VAL A 125 -12.20 -9.78 23.25
C VAL A 125 -12.92 -10.90 22.50
N ASP A 126 -13.84 -11.58 23.19
CA ASP A 126 -14.70 -12.56 22.55
C ASP A 126 -15.70 -11.83 21.63
N ASP A 127 -15.84 -12.32 20.39
CA ASP A 127 -16.72 -11.75 19.36
C ASP A 127 -16.45 -10.27 19.04
N GLY A 128 -15.19 -9.81 19.25
CA GLY A 128 -14.75 -8.45 18.90
C GLY A 128 -14.76 -8.22 17.38
N HIS A 129 -15.48 -7.18 16.92
CA HIS A 129 -15.51 -6.80 15.52
C HIS A 129 -14.50 -5.69 15.23
N VAL A 130 -13.64 -5.90 14.22
CA VAL A 130 -12.60 -4.94 13.83
C VAL A 130 -13.03 -4.14 12.60
N THR A 131 -12.86 -2.83 12.65
CA THR A 131 -13.00 -1.94 11.50
C THR A 131 -11.68 -1.22 11.24
N PHE A 132 -11.13 -1.36 10.04
CA PHE A 132 -10.00 -0.56 9.57
C PHE A 132 -10.50 0.65 8.79
N VAL A 133 -10.01 1.84 9.15
CA VAL A 133 -10.44 3.11 8.55
C VAL A 133 -9.27 3.78 7.86
N SER A 134 -9.46 4.11 6.58
CA SER A 134 -8.52 4.83 5.73
C SER A 134 -9.17 6.11 5.22
N ASN A 135 -8.56 7.25 5.50
CA ASN A 135 -9.04 8.55 5.07
C ASN A 135 -8.01 9.25 4.19
N ASN A 136 -8.50 10.12 3.30
CA ASN A 136 -7.71 11.08 2.53
C ASN A 136 -8.32 12.48 2.69
N THR A 137 -7.55 13.51 2.35
CA THR A 137 -7.89 14.93 2.51
C THR A 137 -8.25 15.62 1.21
N TYR A 138 -8.93 14.93 0.30
CA TYR A 138 -9.48 15.63 -0.87
C TYR A 138 -10.59 16.57 -0.45
N GLU A 139 -10.68 17.71 -1.15
CA GLU A 139 -11.82 18.61 -0.97
C GLU A 139 -13.11 17.94 -1.48
N PRO A 140 -14.25 18.06 -0.76
CA PRO A 140 -15.52 17.44 -1.17
C PRO A 140 -16.21 18.24 -2.30
N THR A 141 -15.46 18.53 -3.36
CA THR A 141 -15.93 19.23 -4.56
C THR A 141 -15.87 18.32 -5.78
N ALA A 142 -16.76 18.53 -6.74
CA ALA A 142 -16.77 17.75 -7.98
C ALA A 142 -15.46 17.88 -8.76
N GLU A 143 -14.81 19.05 -8.71
CA GLU A 143 -13.51 19.29 -9.35
C GLU A 143 -12.40 18.45 -8.71
N SER A 144 -12.22 18.51 -7.38
CA SER A 144 -11.19 17.79 -6.65
C SER A 144 -11.38 16.27 -6.73
N LEU A 145 -12.62 15.80 -6.57
CA LEU A 145 -12.94 14.39 -6.69
C LEU A 145 -12.85 13.88 -8.14
N GLY A 146 -13.22 14.69 -9.14
CA GLY A 146 -13.08 14.35 -10.55
C GLY A 146 -11.61 14.19 -10.96
N GLU A 147 -10.73 15.09 -10.51
CA GLU A 147 -9.28 14.94 -10.66
C GLU A 147 -8.77 13.66 -9.97
N CYS A 148 -9.23 13.41 -8.75
CA CYS A 148 -8.87 12.23 -8.01
C CYS A 148 -9.27 10.94 -8.75
N PHE A 149 -10.50 10.87 -9.27
CA PHE A 149 -11.01 9.71 -9.99
C PHE A 149 -10.24 9.44 -11.28
N GLU A 150 -9.91 10.49 -12.05
CA GLU A 150 -9.11 10.33 -13.25
C GLU A 150 -7.68 9.91 -12.95
N ARG A 151 -7.03 10.52 -11.95
CA ARG A 151 -5.66 10.18 -11.55
C ARG A 151 -5.55 8.76 -10.99
N ASN A 152 -6.60 8.29 -10.32
CA ASN A 152 -6.68 6.96 -9.72
C ASN A 152 -7.75 6.10 -10.43
N ALA A 153 -7.63 6.01 -11.76
CA ALA A 153 -8.61 5.36 -12.63
C ALA A 153 -8.85 3.88 -12.34
N GLU A 154 -7.95 3.24 -11.61
CA GLU A 154 -8.11 1.88 -11.09
C GLU A 154 -9.18 1.75 -10.00
N GLY A 155 -9.63 2.88 -9.45
CA GLY A 155 -10.68 3.00 -8.44
C GLY A 155 -10.20 2.87 -6.99
N MET A 156 -11.08 3.28 -6.05
CA MET A 156 -10.77 3.38 -4.62
C MET A 156 -10.23 2.08 -4.03
N LEU A 157 -10.84 0.93 -4.35
CA LEU A 157 -10.46 -0.35 -3.74
C LEU A 157 -9.10 -0.86 -4.22
N LYS A 158 -8.65 -0.45 -5.42
CA LYS A 158 -7.33 -0.84 -5.96
C LYS A 158 -6.24 0.19 -5.68
N ASN A 159 -6.60 1.41 -5.32
CA ASN A 159 -5.66 2.50 -5.06
C ASN A 159 -5.52 2.80 -3.56
N MET A 160 -6.59 3.34 -2.95
CA MET A 160 -6.60 3.81 -1.56
C MET A 160 -6.78 2.65 -0.57
N ALA A 161 -7.90 1.94 -0.67
CA ALA A 161 -8.26 0.88 0.27
C ALA A 161 -7.54 -0.46 0.03
N ILE A 162 -6.65 -0.53 -0.94
CA ILE A 162 -5.88 -1.75 -1.24
C ILE A 162 -5.01 -2.19 -0.06
N HIS A 163 -4.56 -1.24 0.77
CA HIS A 163 -3.80 -1.55 1.99
C HIS A 163 -4.68 -2.25 3.03
N GLU A 164 -5.91 -1.76 3.23
CA GLU A 164 -6.88 -2.38 4.14
C GLU A 164 -7.27 -3.78 3.64
N LEU A 165 -7.51 -3.93 2.33
CA LEU A 165 -7.77 -5.26 1.75
C LEU A 165 -6.60 -6.22 1.96
N ALA A 166 -5.35 -5.74 1.87
CA ALA A 166 -4.17 -6.56 2.17
C ALA A 166 -4.14 -6.99 3.64
N LEU A 167 -4.61 -6.16 4.59
CA LEU A 167 -4.76 -6.56 6.00
C LEU A 167 -5.78 -7.69 6.15
N LEU A 168 -6.92 -7.59 5.43
CA LEU A 168 -7.95 -8.61 5.49
C LEU A 168 -7.45 -9.95 4.96
N VAL A 169 -6.75 -9.94 3.84
CA VAL A 169 -6.13 -11.15 3.25
C VAL A 169 -5.03 -11.70 4.18
N SER A 170 -4.16 -10.83 4.72
CA SER A 170 -3.03 -11.26 5.56
C SER A 170 -3.44 -11.81 6.92
N PHE A 171 -4.52 -11.30 7.53
CA PHE A 171 -4.79 -11.53 8.95
C PHE A 171 -6.20 -12.04 9.28
N TYR A 172 -7.15 -11.94 8.33
CA TYR A 172 -8.55 -12.28 8.58
C TYR A 172 -9.07 -13.41 7.69
N ASP A 173 -8.15 -14.12 7.00
CA ASP A 173 -8.50 -15.26 6.15
C ASP A 173 -9.46 -14.90 5.01
N VAL A 174 -9.43 -13.63 4.57
CA VAL A 174 -10.25 -13.16 3.46
C VAL A 174 -9.62 -13.58 2.14
N SER A 175 -10.36 -14.32 1.35
CA SER A 175 -10.07 -14.65 -0.05
C SER A 175 -11.40 -14.70 -0.80
N VAL A 176 -11.37 -14.57 -2.13
CA VAL A 176 -12.59 -14.66 -2.95
C VAL A 176 -13.32 -15.99 -2.70
N GLU A 177 -12.56 -17.08 -2.53
CA GLU A 177 -13.14 -18.40 -2.25
C GLU A 177 -13.74 -18.51 -0.84
N ASN A 178 -13.16 -17.81 0.15
CA ASN A 178 -13.58 -17.89 1.55
C ASN A 178 -14.63 -16.83 1.95
N ILE A 179 -14.91 -15.84 1.12
CA ILE A 179 -16.00 -14.88 1.37
C ILE A 179 -17.33 -15.61 1.40
N GLU A 180 -18.08 -15.48 2.52
CA GLU A 180 -19.45 -15.93 2.68
C GLU A 180 -20.43 -14.84 2.25
N SER A 181 -20.22 -13.61 2.75
CA SER A 181 -21.05 -12.46 2.44
C SER A 181 -20.27 -11.15 2.47
N VAL A 182 -20.77 -10.16 1.74
CA VAL A 182 -20.32 -8.78 1.72
C VAL A 182 -21.54 -7.89 1.93
N THR A 183 -21.46 -6.96 2.87
CA THR A 183 -22.55 -6.03 3.17
C THR A 183 -22.04 -4.59 3.17
N ALA A 184 -22.55 -3.75 2.26
CA ALA A 184 -22.27 -2.32 2.24
C ALA A 184 -23.08 -1.59 3.32
N ASP A 185 -22.45 -0.66 4.01
CA ASP A 185 -23.14 0.34 4.84
C ASP A 185 -23.68 1.44 3.93
N LYS A 186 -24.96 1.36 3.56
CA LYS A 186 -25.61 2.30 2.63
C LYS A 186 -25.80 3.70 3.19
N GLU A 187 -25.83 3.86 4.51
CA GLU A 187 -25.95 5.17 5.15
C GLU A 187 -24.65 5.95 5.07
N PHE A 188 -23.51 5.25 5.18
CA PHE A 188 -22.20 5.86 5.08
C PHE A 188 -21.76 6.00 3.61
N SER A 189 -21.96 4.98 2.79
CA SER A 189 -21.31 4.83 1.49
C SER A 189 -21.96 5.65 0.39
N SER A 190 -21.14 6.19 -0.51
CA SER A 190 -21.61 6.87 -1.72
C SER A 190 -20.67 6.61 -2.91
N MET A 191 -21.26 6.73 -4.09
CA MET A 191 -20.59 6.59 -5.39
C MET A 191 -21.02 7.74 -6.30
N GLN A 192 -20.07 8.31 -7.02
CA GLN A 192 -20.32 9.44 -7.92
C GLN A 192 -19.78 9.15 -9.32
N THR A 193 -20.37 9.81 -10.30
CA THR A 193 -19.84 9.90 -11.67
C THR A 193 -19.46 11.34 -11.92
N LEU A 194 -18.18 11.61 -12.13
CA LEU A 194 -17.61 12.95 -12.23
C LEU A 194 -16.69 13.05 -13.44
N ALA A 195 -16.71 14.24 -14.07
CA ALA A 195 -15.75 14.55 -15.13
C ALA A 195 -14.38 14.84 -14.54
N GLY A 196 -13.34 14.17 -15.04
CA GLY A 196 -11.94 14.50 -14.73
C GLY A 196 -11.42 15.67 -15.57
N PRO A 197 -10.18 16.11 -15.34
CA PRO A 197 -9.52 17.18 -16.10
C PRO A 197 -9.49 16.99 -17.62
N SER A 198 -9.45 15.74 -18.09
CA SER A 198 -9.54 15.43 -19.54
C SER A 198 -10.94 15.58 -20.13
N GLY A 199 -11.98 15.84 -19.31
CA GLY A 199 -13.39 15.85 -19.70
C GLY A 199 -14.02 14.46 -19.79
N LYS A 200 -13.27 13.38 -19.52
CA LYS A 200 -13.81 12.02 -19.45
C LYS A 200 -14.52 11.81 -18.12
N GLU A 201 -15.66 11.13 -18.16
CA GLU A 201 -16.40 10.75 -16.95
C GLU A 201 -15.82 9.48 -16.32
N TRP A 202 -15.73 9.52 -15.00
CA TRP A 202 -15.27 8.43 -14.15
C TRP A 202 -16.27 8.16 -13.05
N THR A 203 -16.58 6.88 -12.83
CA THR A 203 -17.47 6.45 -11.74
C THR A 203 -16.64 5.71 -10.69
N ASP A 204 -16.65 6.21 -9.46
CA ASP A 204 -15.96 5.59 -8.34
C ASP A 204 -16.65 5.92 -7.01
N PHE A 205 -16.24 5.23 -5.95
CA PHE A 205 -16.64 5.57 -4.58
C PHE A 205 -15.89 6.85 -4.14
N ASP A 206 -16.63 7.83 -3.63
CA ASP A 206 -16.05 8.93 -2.85
C ASP A 206 -15.84 8.50 -1.38
N LYS A 207 -16.73 7.65 -0.86
CA LYS A 207 -16.57 6.95 0.41
C LYS A 207 -17.29 5.61 0.38
N ILE A 208 -16.74 4.63 1.08
CA ILE A 208 -17.26 3.28 1.15
C ILE A 208 -17.01 2.69 2.54
N LYS A 209 -18.02 2.02 3.09
CA LYS A 209 -17.88 1.16 4.25
C LYS A 209 -18.59 -0.16 3.99
N PHE A 210 -17.93 -1.25 4.29
CA PHE A 210 -18.49 -2.59 4.10
C PHE A 210 -17.91 -3.56 5.10
N THR A 211 -18.66 -4.61 5.34
CA THR A 211 -18.29 -5.75 6.19
C THR A 211 -18.17 -7.00 5.33
N ILE A 212 -17.09 -7.75 5.54
CA ILE A 212 -16.89 -9.08 4.97
C ILE A 212 -17.07 -10.12 6.09
N LYS A 213 -17.89 -11.13 5.84
CA LYS A 213 -17.96 -12.35 6.63
C LYS A 213 -17.35 -13.49 5.83
N THR A 214 -16.46 -14.25 6.46
CA THR A 214 -15.84 -15.41 5.86
C THR A 214 -16.57 -16.69 6.22
N LYS A 215 -16.44 -17.73 5.37
CA LYS A 215 -16.97 -19.08 5.64
C LYS A 215 -16.35 -19.72 6.90
N THR A 216 -15.17 -19.23 7.31
CA THR A 216 -14.50 -19.63 8.56
C THR A 216 -15.02 -18.88 9.79
N GLY A 217 -16.02 -18.01 9.63
CA GLY A 217 -16.71 -17.30 10.72
C GLY A 217 -16.04 -16.00 11.15
N LYS A 218 -14.94 -15.55 10.50
CA LYS A 218 -14.36 -14.25 10.79
C LYS A 218 -15.20 -13.14 10.15
N GLU A 219 -15.33 -12.03 10.87
CA GLU A 219 -16.03 -10.84 10.39
C GLU A 219 -15.13 -9.61 10.58
N VAL A 220 -15.02 -8.78 9.56
CA VAL A 220 -14.15 -7.60 9.57
C VAL A 220 -14.69 -6.53 8.62
N SER A 221 -14.55 -5.26 9.01
CA SER A 221 -14.99 -4.13 8.21
C SER A 221 -13.84 -3.27 7.69
N VAL A 222 -14.09 -2.65 6.54
CA VAL A 222 -13.28 -1.58 5.98
C VAL A 222 -14.13 -0.35 5.78
N GLN A 223 -13.60 0.80 6.16
CA GLN A 223 -14.14 2.11 5.83
C GLN A 223 -13.08 2.93 5.12
N ALA A 224 -13.41 3.52 3.99
CA ALA A 224 -12.53 4.41 3.26
C ALA A 224 -13.30 5.67 2.85
N ASP A 225 -12.68 6.84 3.06
CA ASP A 225 -13.28 8.15 2.74
C ASP A 225 -12.21 9.05 2.12
N ARG A 226 -12.45 9.51 0.88
CA ARG A 226 -11.52 10.40 0.17
C ARG A 226 -11.47 11.80 0.78
N CYS A 227 -12.50 12.19 1.53
CA CYS A 227 -12.61 13.49 2.20
C CYS A 227 -12.64 13.38 3.73
N GLY A 228 -12.19 12.25 4.28
CA GLY A 228 -12.31 11.92 5.72
C GLY A 228 -11.21 12.51 6.60
N GLY A 229 -10.21 13.21 6.04
CA GLY A 229 -9.10 13.81 6.79
C GLY A 229 -7.83 12.96 6.79
N ASP A 230 -6.80 13.40 7.54
CA ASP A 230 -5.43 12.84 7.52
C ASP A 230 -5.23 11.62 8.44
N VAL A 231 -6.25 11.20 9.18
CA VAL A 231 -6.11 10.19 10.22
C VAL A 231 -6.57 8.83 9.72
N SER A 232 -5.67 7.84 9.76
CA SER A 232 -6.03 6.43 9.64
C SER A 232 -6.13 5.83 11.05
N TYR A 233 -7.12 4.95 11.28
CA TYR A 233 -7.30 4.31 12.57
C TYR A 233 -7.95 2.94 12.42
N ALA A 234 -7.98 2.19 13.52
CA ALA A 234 -8.79 1.00 13.60
C ALA A 234 -9.55 0.98 14.94
N THR A 235 -10.71 0.36 14.92
CA THR A 235 -11.55 0.19 16.10
C THR A 235 -11.86 -1.27 16.35
N VAL A 236 -12.13 -1.60 17.62
CA VAL A 236 -12.76 -2.86 18.03
C VAL A 236 -14.07 -2.52 18.71
N THR A 237 -15.16 -3.13 18.25
CA THR A 237 -16.47 -3.03 18.88
C THR A 237 -16.89 -4.39 19.45
N ASP A 238 -17.77 -4.37 20.44
CA ASP A 238 -18.44 -5.59 20.91
C ASP A 238 -19.59 -6.01 19.98
N ALA A 239 -20.24 -7.12 20.31
CA ALA A 239 -21.40 -7.64 19.57
C ALA A 239 -22.62 -6.69 19.57
N ALA A 240 -22.69 -5.73 20.51
CA ALA A 240 -23.73 -4.69 20.56
C ALA A 240 -23.35 -3.43 19.74
N GLY A 241 -22.14 -3.40 19.17
CA GLY A 241 -21.61 -2.26 18.40
C GLY A 241 -20.99 -1.15 19.26
N ALA A 242 -20.81 -1.37 20.57
CA ALA A 242 -20.13 -0.39 21.42
C ALA A 242 -18.61 -0.43 21.17
N GLU A 243 -17.98 0.73 20.97
CA GLU A 243 -16.55 0.83 20.78
C GLU A 243 -15.81 0.51 22.09
N LEU A 244 -14.98 -0.54 22.04
CA LEU A 244 -14.13 -0.99 23.16
C LEU A 244 -12.70 -0.47 23.05
N PHE A 245 -12.23 -0.22 21.83
CA PHE A 245 -10.87 0.20 21.56
C PHE A 245 -10.80 1.00 20.27
N ARG A 246 -9.93 2.01 20.27
CA ARG A 246 -9.55 2.77 19.09
C ARG A 246 -8.07 3.11 19.14
N TYR A 247 -7.38 2.97 18.02
CA TYR A 247 -6.01 3.44 17.88
C TYR A 247 -5.88 4.22 16.58
N CYS A 248 -5.40 5.45 16.69
CA CYS A 248 -5.23 6.36 15.55
C CYS A 248 -3.75 6.48 15.16
N MET A 249 -3.53 6.81 13.89
CA MET A 249 -2.22 7.18 13.35
C MET A 249 -2.37 8.46 12.49
N PRO A 250 -1.57 9.52 12.73
CA PRO A 250 -0.47 9.57 13.72
C PRO A 250 -0.95 9.53 15.18
N ASP A 251 -0.13 8.94 16.05
CA ASP A 251 -0.26 9.08 17.51
C ASP A 251 0.59 10.26 18.03
N GLU A 252 0.60 10.52 19.34
CA GLU A 252 1.33 11.64 19.93
C GLU A 252 2.85 11.56 19.64
N ASP A 253 3.44 10.38 19.64
CA ASP A 253 4.86 10.17 19.34
C ASP A 253 5.14 10.42 17.85
N ASP A 254 4.23 9.97 16.97
CA ASP A 254 4.32 10.20 15.54
C ASP A 254 4.21 11.69 15.22
N GLU A 255 3.29 12.42 15.87
CA GLU A 255 3.13 13.86 15.69
C GLU A 255 4.38 14.64 16.11
N ALA A 256 5.02 14.25 17.24
CA ALA A 256 6.27 14.86 17.69
C ALA A 256 7.39 14.67 16.67
N ASN A 257 7.51 13.45 16.10
CA ASN A 257 8.50 13.15 15.07
C ASN A 257 8.21 13.87 13.75
N VAL A 258 6.94 13.96 13.33
CA VAL A 258 6.53 14.72 12.14
C VAL A 258 6.95 16.18 12.22
N LYS A 259 6.79 16.83 13.39
CA LYS A 259 7.24 18.23 13.59
C LYS A 259 8.74 18.37 13.36
N VAL A 260 9.55 17.50 13.95
CA VAL A 260 11.01 17.50 13.79
C VAL A 260 11.41 17.32 12.32
N LEU A 261 10.75 16.39 11.62
CA LEU A 261 11.04 16.12 10.20
C LEU A 261 10.57 17.26 9.29
N ALA A 262 9.42 17.88 9.58
CA ALA A 262 8.92 19.02 8.83
C ALA A 262 9.85 20.26 8.94
N GLU A 263 10.44 20.48 10.11
CA GLU A 263 11.45 21.53 10.29
C GLU A 263 12.74 21.23 9.52
N LYS A 264 13.15 19.97 9.50
CA LYS A 264 14.38 19.52 8.82
C LYS A 264 14.24 19.52 7.30
N TYR A 265 13.05 19.23 6.78
CA TYR A 265 12.75 19.09 5.36
C TYR A 265 11.58 20.02 4.95
N PRO A 266 11.79 21.34 4.95
CA PRO A 266 10.75 22.30 4.58
C PRO A 266 10.35 22.08 3.10
N GLY A 267 9.05 21.94 2.85
CA GLY A 267 8.51 21.69 1.52
C GLY A 267 8.13 20.23 1.22
N ALA A 268 8.51 19.29 2.07
CA ALA A 268 7.94 17.95 2.03
C ALA A 268 6.57 17.93 2.73
N MET A 269 5.63 17.12 2.23
CA MET A 269 4.30 17.01 2.84
C MET A 269 4.39 16.25 4.18
N PRO A 270 3.90 16.82 5.30
CA PRO A 270 3.93 16.19 6.63
C PRO A 270 3.31 14.79 6.68
N TYR A 271 2.30 14.55 5.85
CA TYR A 271 1.66 13.25 5.70
C TYR A 271 2.64 12.08 5.43
N PHE A 272 3.68 12.32 4.62
CA PHE A 272 4.67 11.28 4.35
C PHE A 272 5.52 10.95 5.58
N PHE A 273 5.79 11.94 6.44
CA PHE A 273 6.59 11.70 7.64
C PHE A 273 5.91 10.80 8.67
N SER A 274 4.57 10.80 8.72
CA SER A 274 3.83 9.89 9.59
C SER A 274 3.90 8.43 9.13
N GLN A 275 4.12 8.18 7.83
CA GLN A 275 4.20 6.83 7.25
C GLN A 275 5.64 6.33 7.09
N ASP A 276 6.64 7.22 7.11
CA ASP A 276 8.05 6.88 6.92
C ASP A 276 8.56 5.76 7.85
N PRO A 277 8.22 5.73 9.17
CA PRO A 277 8.65 4.66 10.07
C PRO A 277 8.18 3.27 9.62
N ASP A 278 6.96 3.18 9.08
CA ASP A 278 6.40 1.91 8.60
C ASP A 278 7.09 1.45 7.32
N TYR A 279 7.32 2.37 6.36
CA TYR A 279 8.07 2.07 5.15
C TYR A 279 9.52 1.70 5.42
N ILE A 280 10.17 2.32 6.42
CA ILE A 280 11.50 1.94 6.86
C ILE A 280 11.46 0.53 7.44
N THR A 281 10.50 0.24 8.33
CA THR A 281 10.33 -1.09 8.94
C THR A 281 10.14 -2.17 7.89
N VAL A 282 9.30 -1.93 6.86
CA VAL A 282 9.11 -2.88 5.76
C VAL A 282 10.42 -3.13 5.03
N LYS A 283 11.12 -2.07 4.61
CA LYS A 283 12.36 -2.17 3.84
C LYS A 283 13.49 -2.83 4.64
N ASP A 284 13.60 -2.53 5.92
CA ASP A 284 14.60 -3.15 6.82
C ASP A 284 14.35 -4.65 6.99
N ARG A 285 13.09 -5.07 7.18
CA ARG A 285 12.74 -6.51 7.25
C ARG A 285 13.03 -7.23 5.93
N VAL A 286 12.72 -6.61 4.80
CA VAL A 286 13.05 -7.15 3.48
C VAL A 286 14.56 -7.25 3.27
N ALA A 287 15.32 -6.24 3.68
CA ALA A 287 16.78 -6.25 3.60
C ALA A 287 17.40 -7.33 4.50
N ALA A 288 16.89 -7.48 5.73
CA ALA A 288 17.31 -8.54 6.65
C ALA A 288 17.00 -9.92 6.09
N PHE A 289 15.80 -10.14 5.54
CA PHE A 289 15.45 -11.39 4.84
C PHE A 289 16.42 -11.69 3.70
N CYS A 290 16.70 -10.71 2.84
CA CYS A 290 17.66 -10.89 1.74
C CYS A 290 19.05 -11.28 2.25
N ALA A 291 19.56 -10.57 3.28
CA ALA A 291 20.91 -10.77 3.79
C ALA A 291 21.08 -12.11 4.52
N THR A 292 20.15 -12.45 5.40
CA THR A 292 20.33 -13.55 6.38
C THR A 292 19.34 -14.70 6.21
N GLY A 293 18.25 -14.51 5.48
CA GLY A 293 17.11 -15.44 5.44
C GLY A 293 16.19 -15.35 6.67
N THR A 294 16.38 -14.33 7.52
CA THR A 294 15.48 -14.07 8.66
C THR A 294 14.08 -13.83 8.16
N GLU A 295 13.09 -14.49 8.76
CA GLU A 295 11.69 -14.34 8.37
C GLU A 295 11.24 -12.87 8.37
N ALA A 296 10.62 -12.43 7.28
CA ALA A 296 10.13 -11.08 7.12
C ALA A 296 8.73 -10.92 7.76
N ASN A 297 8.67 -11.06 9.09
CA ASN A 297 7.42 -11.05 9.85
C ASN A 297 6.53 -9.83 9.55
N GLY A 298 5.26 -10.10 9.21
CA GLY A 298 4.27 -9.08 8.87
C GLY A 298 4.41 -8.51 7.46
N ILE A 299 5.42 -8.89 6.68
CA ILE A 299 5.55 -8.45 5.29
C ILE A 299 4.71 -9.35 4.39
N ALA A 300 3.85 -8.72 3.59
CA ALA A 300 3.04 -9.45 2.62
C ALA A 300 3.93 -10.00 1.49
N THR A 301 3.57 -11.19 0.99
CA THR A 301 4.20 -11.79 -0.19
C THR A 301 3.42 -11.45 -1.45
N ILE A 302 3.95 -11.83 -2.61
CA ILE A 302 3.25 -11.65 -3.88
C ILE A 302 1.95 -12.48 -3.96
N GLU A 303 1.86 -13.61 -3.23
CA GLU A 303 0.64 -14.41 -3.12
C GLU A 303 -0.47 -13.61 -2.43
N ILE A 304 -0.13 -12.92 -1.33
CA ILE A 304 -1.06 -12.01 -0.64
C ILE A 304 -1.52 -10.90 -1.59
N ALA A 305 -0.60 -10.33 -2.37
CA ALA A 305 -0.95 -9.28 -3.33
C ALA A 305 -1.88 -9.78 -4.44
N CYS A 306 -1.63 -10.97 -5.00
CA CYS A 306 -2.51 -11.58 -5.99
C CYS A 306 -3.94 -11.74 -5.44
N GLU A 307 -4.06 -12.27 -4.22
CA GLU A 307 -5.37 -12.46 -3.61
C GLU A 307 -6.02 -11.12 -3.24
N THR A 308 -5.24 -10.15 -2.74
CA THR A 308 -5.73 -8.80 -2.43
C THR A 308 -6.34 -8.13 -3.67
N LEU A 309 -5.66 -8.25 -4.81
CA LEU A 309 -6.16 -7.66 -6.06
C LEU A 309 -7.40 -8.40 -6.59
N ARG A 310 -7.48 -9.75 -6.45
CA ARG A 310 -8.69 -10.52 -6.76
C ARG A 310 -9.86 -10.10 -5.88
N VAL A 311 -9.64 -9.95 -4.58
CA VAL A 311 -10.67 -9.48 -3.64
C VAL A 311 -11.14 -8.09 -4.03
N ALA A 312 -10.25 -7.16 -4.39
CA ALA A 312 -10.63 -5.83 -4.87
C ALA A 312 -11.51 -5.90 -6.13
N GLU A 313 -11.12 -6.73 -7.12
CA GLU A 313 -11.90 -6.93 -8.36
C GLU A 313 -13.27 -7.57 -8.11
N TYR A 314 -13.35 -8.50 -7.17
CA TYR A 314 -14.60 -9.12 -6.76
C TYR A 314 -15.54 -8.12 -6.05
N LEU A 315 -14.99 -7.30 -5.14
CA LEU A 315 -15.78 -6.41 -4.30
C LEU A 315 -16.38 -5.22 -5.07
N VAL A 316 -15.67 -4.66 -6.06
CA VAL A 316 -16.14 -3.47 -6.79
C VAL A 316 -17.55 -3.65 -7.34
N PRO A 317 -17.85 -4.64 -8.21
CA PRO A 317 -19.20 -4.81 -8.75
C PRO A 317 -20.24 -5.19 -7.67
N VAL A 318 -19.85 -5.96 -6.66
CA VAL A 318 -20.76 -6.36 -5.57
C VAL A 318 -21.22 -5.14 -4.77
N LEU A 319 -20.30 -4.26 -4.38
CA LEU A 319 -20.61 -3.06 -3.62
C LEU A 319 -21.35 -2.02 -4.46
N GLN A 320 -20.97 -1.84 -5.73
CA GLN A 320 -21.68 -0.95 -6.66
C GLN A 320 -23.13 -1.36 -6.86
N GLU A 321 -23.40 -2.67 -6.96
CA GLU A 321 -24.77 -3.18 -7.11
C GLU A 321 -25.61 -2.92 -5.85
N GLN A 322 -25.03 -3.12 -4.67
CA GLN A 322 -25.72 -2.86 -3.40
C GLN A 322 -26.06 -1.37 -3.20
N LEU A 323 -25.23 -0.44 -3.69
CA LEU A 323 -25.48 0.99 -3.57
C LEU A 323 -26.47 1.54 -4.61
N LYS A 324 -26.79 0.81 -5.67
CA LYS A 324 -27.81 1.18 -6.66
C LYS A 324 -29.24 0.83 -6.23
N GLN A 325 -29.36 -0.08 -5.29
CA GLN A 325 -30.66 -0.53 -4.72
C GLN A 325 -31.07 0.37 -3.53
#